data_e75d9a0b5c10d853078b2adfe44e9a73
#
_entry.id   e75d9a0b5c10d853078b2adfe44e9a73
#
_cell.length_a   1.000
_cell.length_b   1.000
_cell.length_c   1.000
_cell.angle_alpha   90.00
_cell.angle_beta   90.00
_cell.angle_gamma   90.00
#
_symmetry.space_group_name_H-M   'P 1'
#
loop_
_entity.id
_entity.type
_entity.pdbx_description
1 polymer ?
#
loop_
_entity_poly.entity_id
_entity_poly.type
_entity_poly.pdbx_seq_one_letter_code
_entity_poly.pdbx_strand_id
1 'polypeptide(L)'
;MLSKYKYHLWLHLIILIWGFTGVIGKELGLLETTAVTIVFYRMLIGLISLFVVLQTLKHKIQITKKGLFSTLGTGLIIAAHWITFFKAIQLSNISLALVFLSTTALFTSFIEPLILKHKYDFKESLMGITIIVGIAIIANTSSDYYLAMILALISALGAAFFSVINGKLVQEHDAKSITIFEMLGGFIGVAIFFSLTGELNTETLAIDWKQFGYLFILGSICTAFAFLVGVELSKHLPIFTMNITINLEPIYAVILGLLFYPKTEVMPPGFYLGATIILGTIFINALFKRKKP
;
A
#
# COMPACT_ATOMS: atom_id res chain seq x y z
N MET A 1 9.41 -30.82 6.81
CA MET A 1 9.27 -29.58 7.62
C MET A 1 8.87 -28.37 6.76
N LEU A 2 9.52 -28.13 5.62
CA LEU A 2 9.24 -26.98 4.72
C LEU A 2 7.81 -26.95 4.18
N SER A 3 7.14 -28.09 3.93
CA SER A 3 5.77 -28.11 3.41
C SER A 3 4.74 -27.52 4.38
N LYS A 4 4.95 -27.63 5.70
CA LYS A 4 4.06 -27.09 6.74
C LYS A 4 4.07 -25.56 6.77
N TYR A 5 5.21 -24.93 6.41
CA TYR A 5 5.40 -23.48 6.46
C TYR A 5 5.36 -22.82 5.08
N LYS A 6 5.10 -23.58 4.02
CA LYS A 6 5.12 -23.10 2.63
C LYS A 6 4.32 -21.81 2.44
N TYR A 7 3.09 -21.76 2.92
CA TYR A 7 2.21 -20.58 2.74
C TYR A 7 2.69 -19.39 3.56
N HIS A 8 3.25 -19.59 4.75
CA HIS A 8 3.84 -18.50 5.53
C HIS A 8 5.08 -17.93 4.84
N LEU A 9 5.93 -18.77 4.26
CA LEU A 9 7.10 -18.31 3.49
C LEU A 9 6.68 -17.50 2.27
N TRP A 10 5.66 -17.94 1.55
CA TRP A 10 5.11 -17.16 0.44
C TRP A 10 4.54 -15.81 0.89
N LEU A 11 3.87 -15.76 2.04
CA LEU A 11 3.34 -14.52 2.60
C LEU A 11 4.49 -13.56 2.96
N HIS A 12 5.54 -14.03 3.63
CA HIS A 12 6.71 -13.20 3.93
C HIS A 12 7.42 -12.72 2.65
N LEU A 13 7.49 -13.56 1.61
CA LEU A 13 8.04 -13.16 0.32
C LEU A 13 7.25 -12.00 -0.31
N ILE A 14 5.91 -12.06 -0.29
CA ILE A 14 5.08 -10.97 -0.82
C ILE A 14 5.30 -9.69 -0.03
N ILE A 15 5.35 -9.78 1.30
CA ILE A 15 5.55 -8.59 2.16
C ILE A 15 6.94 -8.00 1.92
N LEU A 16 7.95 -8.83 1.72
CA LEU A 16 9.28 -8.36 1.32
C LEU A 16 9.23 -7.66 -0.06
N ILE A 17 8.51 -8.22 -1.02
CA ILE A 17 8.29 -7.61 -2.35
C ILE A 17 7.60 -6.25 -2.20
N TRP A 18 6.60 -6.13 -1.34
CA TRP A 18 5.96 -4.83 -1.05
C TRP A 18 6.91 -3.86 -0.36
N GLY A 19 7.74 -4.32 0.56
CA GLY A 19 8.81 -3.51 1.15
C GLY A 19 9.77 -2.92 0.11
N PHE A 20 10.09 -3.67 -0.96
CA PHE A 20 10.89 -3.18 -2.08
C PHE A 20 10.17 -2.08 -2.88
N THR A 21 8.86 -1.94 -2.79
CA THR A 21 8.12 -0.85 -3.44
C THR A 21 8.65 0.54 -3.02
N GLY A 22 9.00 0.69 -1.74
CA GLY A 22 9.63 1.92 -1.24
C GLY A 22 11.00 2.20 -1.85
N VAL A 23 11.83 1.16 -1.97
CA VAL A 23 13.17 1.25 -2.59
C VAL A 23 13.06 1.64 -4.07
N ILE A 24 12.19 0.96 -4.83
CA ILE A 24 11.95 1.26 -6.24
C ILE A 24 11.38 2.67 -6.41
N GLY A 25 10.45 3.09 -5.55
CA GLY A 25 9.88 4.43 -5.57
C GLY A 25 10.93 5.52 -5.32
N LYS A 26 11.88 5.28 -4.43
CA LYS A 26 13.01 6.18 -4.17
C LYS A 26 13.96 6.23 -5.37
N GLU A 27 14.31 5.08 -5.97
CA GLU A 27 15.15 5.05 -7.19
C GLU A 27 14.51 5.83 -8.33
N LEU A 28 13.22 5.64 -8.56
CA LEU A 28 12.50 6.39 -9.59
C LEU A 28 12.47 7.89 -9.29
N GLY A 29 12.34 8.28 -8.02
CA GLY A 29 12.46 9.69 -7.61
C GLY A 29 13.85 10.28 -7.86
N LEU A 30 14.92 9.51 -7.62
CA LEU A 30 16.30 9.91 -7.94
C LEU A 30 16.55 10.02 -9.46
N LEU A 31 15.74 9.33 -10.26
CA LEU A 31 15.71 9.45 -11.72
C LEU A 31 14.71 10.51 -12.21
N GLU A 32 14.31 11.43 -11.33
CA GLU A 32 13.40 12.54 -11.60
C GLU A 32 12.00 12.14 -12.11
N THR A 33 11.62 10.85 -11.95
CA THR A 33 10.29 10.38 -12.29
C THR A 33 9.28 10.87 -11.26
N THR A 34 8.26 11.62 -11.69
CA THR A 34 7.26 12.16 -10.76
C THR A 34 6.39 11.06 -10.14
N ALA A 35 5.87 11.28 -8.93
CA ALA A 35 4.99 10.32 -8.27
C ALA A 35 3.76 9.96 -9.13
N VAL A 36 3.21 10.92 -9.87
CA VAL A 36 2.07 10.71 -10.77
C VAL A 36 2.46 9.83 -11.96
N THR A 37 3.62 10.08 -12.58
CA THR A 37 4.18 9.26 -13.66
C THR A 37 4.45 7.82 -13.19
N ILE A 38 5.01 7.65 -11.99
CA ILE A 38 5.21 6.32 -11.39
C ILE A 38 3.88 5.57 -11.30
N VAL A 39 2.83 6.21 -10.79
CA VAL A 39 1.52 5.55 -10.60
C VAL A 39 0.84 5.29 -11.93
N PHE A 40 0.95 6.21 -12.92
CA PHE A 40 0.43 5.99 -14.26
C PHE A 40 0.98 4.70 -14.87
N TYR A 41 2.30 4.55 -14.92
CA TYR A 41 2.94 3.35 -15.48
C TYR A 41 2.71 2.10 -14.62
N ARG A 42 2.73 2.25 -13.29
CA ARG A 42 2.43 1.14 -12.37
C ARG A 42 1.04 0.56 -12.63
N MET A 43 0.02 1.42 -12.77
CA MET A 43 -1.35 1.00 -13.07
C MET A 43 -1.46 0.36 -14.46
N LEU A 44 -0.84 0.97 -15.47
CA LEU A 44 -0.86 0.47 -16.85
C LEU A 44 -0.18 -0.91 -16.96
N ILE A 45 1.04 -1.01 -16.44
CA ILE A 45 1.81 -2.27 -16.49
C ILE A 45 1.14 -3.33 -15.63
N GLY A 46 0.62 -2.97 -14.46
CA GLY A 46 -0.15 -3.86 -13.60
C GLY A 46 -1.40 -4.40 -14.30
N LEU A 47 -2.16 -3.52 -14.95
CA LEU A 47 -3.34 -3.88 -15.73
C LEU A 47 -3.00 -4.86 -16.88
N ILE A 48 -1.97 -4.54 -17.67
CA ILE A 48 -1.53 -5.40 -18.78
C ILE A 48 -1.06 -6.76 -18.24
N SER A 49 -0.23 -6.77 -17.20
CA SER A 49 0.28 -8.00 -16.58
C SER A 49 -0.85 -8.88 -16.04
N LEU A 50 -1.81 -8.30 -15.33
CA LEU A 50 -2.99 -9.01 -14.85
C LEU A 50 -3.83 -9.55 -16.00
N PHE A 51 -4.07 -8.74 -17.03
CA PHE A 51 -4.82 -9.16 -18.19
C PHE A 51 -4.17 -10.39 -18.86
N VAL A 52 -2.86 -10.34 -19.12
CA VAL A 52 -2.11 -11.46 -19.71
C VAL A 52 -2.23 -12.71 -18.83
N VAL A 53 -2.01 -12.59 -17.52
CA VAL A 53 -2.12 -13.73 -16.61
C VAL A 53 -3.54 -14.29 -16.55
N LEU A 54 -4.57 -13.44 -16.50
CA LEU A 54 -5.96 -13.91 -16.48
C LEU A 54 -6.35 -14.61 -17.77
N GLN A 55 -5.87 -14.14 -18.92
CA GLN A 55 -6.05 -14.82 -20.22
C GLN A 55 -5.36 -16.19 -20.25
N THR A 56 -4.11 -16.29 -19.79
CA THR A 56 -3.39 -17.57 -19.74
C THR A 56 -4.05 -18.57 -18.80
N LEU A 57 -4.60 -18.11 -17.68
CA LEU A 57 -5.36 -18.92 -16.73
C LEU A 57 -6.80 -19.22 -17.20
N LYS A 58 -7.23 -18.69 -18.36
CA LYS A 58 -8.61 -18.77 -18.88
C LYS A 58 -9.65 -18.36 -17.83
N HIS A 59 -9.28 -17.38 -16.98
CA HIS A 59 -10.14 -16.90 -15.90
C HIS A 59 -11.30 -16.08 -16.48
N LYS A 60 -12.55 -16.44 -16.10
CA LYS A 60 -13.72 -15.66 -16.50
C LYS A 60 -13.92 -14.51 -15.52
N ILE A 61 -13.83 -13.29 -16.01
CA ILE A 61 -14.13 -12.09 -15.25
C ILE A 61 -15.62 -12.06 -14.94
N GLN A 62 -15.97 -12.02 -13.64
CA GLN A 62 -17.36 -11.99 -13.17
C GLN A 62 -17.53 -10.87 -12.17
N ILE A 63 -18.25 -9.83 -12.57
CA ILE A 63 -18.55 -8.68 -11.71
C ILE A 63 -19.92 -8.10 -12.09
N THR A 64 -20.72 -7.71 -11.10
CA THR A 64 -21.99 -7.01 -11.35
C THR A 64 -21.73 -5.57 -11.76
N LYS A 65 -22.71 -4.91 -12.40
CA LYS A 65 -22.59 -3.48 -12.75
C LYS A 65 -22.27 -2.62 -11.52
N LYS A 66 -22.94 -2.86 -10.40
CA LYS A 66 -22.67 -2.15 -9.14
C LYS A 66 -21.25 -2.40 -8.63
N GLY A 67 -20.81 -3.67 -8.66
CA GLY A 67 -19.44 -4.05 -8.32
C GLY A 67 -18.42 -3.36 -9.20
N LEU A 68 -18.64 -3.32 -10.52
CA LEU A 68 -17.76 -2.65 -11.47
C LEU A 68 -17.56 -1.16 -11.14
N PHE A 69 -18.63 -0.39 -10.92
CA PHE A 69 -18.50 1.02 -10.56
C PHE A 69 -17.82 1.22 -9.21
N SER A 70 -18.16 0.38 -8.21
CA SER A 70 -17.48 0.42 -6.91
C SER A 70 -15.98 0.14 -7.05
N THR A 71 -15.62 -0.86 -7.83
CA THR A 71 -14.22 -1.27 -8.05
C THR A 71 -13.43 -0.23 -8.83
N LEU A 72 -14.01 0.38 -9.88
CA LEU A 72 -13.39 1.49 -10.60
C LEU A 72 -13.15 2.69 -9.66
N GLY A 73 -14.14 3.02 -8.83
CA GLY A 73 -14.01 4.08 -7.81
C GLY A 73 -12.93 3.76 -6.77
N THR A 74 -12.84 2.49 -6.32
CA THR A 74 -11.76 2.05 -5.42
C THR A 74 -10.40 2.20 -6.10
N GLY A 75 -10.29 1.92 -7.41
CA GLY A 75 -9.09 2.16 -8.20
C GLY A 75 -8.60 3.61 -8.15
N LEU A 76 -9.52 4.60 -8.16
CA LEU A 76 -9.16 6.01 -7.98
C LEU A 76 -8.55 6.28 -6.61
N ILE A 77 -9.11 5.69 -5.55
CA ILE A 77 -8.59 5.81 -4.19
C ILE A 77 -7.19 5.18 -4.11
N ILE A 78 -6.97 4.01 -4.72
CA ILE A 78 -5.66 3.34 -4.79
C ILE A 78 -4.65 4.23 -5.52
N ALA A 79 -5.04 4.84 -6.64
CA ALA A 79 -4.15 5.74 -7.38
C ALA A 79 -3.74 6.96 -6.53
N ALA A 80 -4.69 7.61 -5.86
CA ALA A 80 -4.42 8.74 -4.97
C ALA A 80 -3.54 8.32 -3.77
N HIS A 81 -3.81 7.15 -3.18
CA HIS A 81 -2.97 6.56 -2.14
C HIS A 81 -1.52 6.38 -2.61
N TRP A 82 -1.29 5.77 -3.79
CA TRP A 82 0.06 5.56 -4.30
C TRP A 82 0.76 6.86 -4.68
N ILE A 83 0.05 7.83 -5.29
CA ILE A 83 0.64 9.14 -5.63
C ILE A 83 1.13 9.83 -4.36
N THR A 84 0.32 9.90 -3.32
CA THR A 84 0.69 10.53 -2.06
C THR A 84 1.79 9.76 -1.33
N PHE A 85 1.80 8.44 -1.41
CA PHE A 85 2.87 7.59 -0.87
C PHE A 85 4.22 7.83 -1.55
N PHE A 86 4.29 7.75 -2.89
CA PHE A 86 5.55 7.99 -3.59
C PHE A 86 6.02 9.43 -3.43
N LYS A 87 5.09 10.39 -3.42
CA LYS A 87 5.45 11.78 -3.17
C LYS A 87 6.00 11.98 -1.76
N ALA A 88 5.47 11.30 -0.76
CA ALA A 88 6.01 11.33 0.60
C ALA A 88 7.45 10.78 0.64
N ILE A 89 7.74 9.66 -0.05
CA ILE A 89 9.10 9.12 -0.17
C ILE A 89 10.05 10.13 -0.83
N GLN A 90 9.61 10.76 -1.92
CA GLN A 90 10.40 11.74 -2.66
C GLN A 90 10.73 13.00 -1.84
N LEU A 91 9.82 13.42 -0.97
CA LEU A 91 9.98 14.59 -0.10
C LEU A 91 10.70 14.29 1.24
N SER A 92 10.89 13.01 1.56
CA SER A 92 11.56 12.58 2.78
C SER A 92 12.44 11.36 2.53
N ASN A 93 12.01 10.22 3.02
CA ASN A 93 12.67 8.93 2.84
C ASN A 93 11.68 7.76 3.00
N ILE A 94 12.16 6.53 2.75
CA ILE A 94 11.37 5.30 2.81
C ILE A 94 10.88 5.07 4.24
N SER A 95 11.77 5.22 5.22
CA SER A 95 11.49 4.94 6.63
C SER A 95 10.33 5.78 7.16
N LEU A 96 10.36 7.09 6.91
CA LEU A 96 9.30 8.00 7.35
C LEU A 96 7.97 7.66 6.67
N ALA A 97 7.98 7.52 5.34
CA ALA A 97 6.75 7.25 4.58
C ALA A 97 6.08 5.95 5.04
N LEU A 98 6.84 4.87 5.27
CA LEU A 98 6.29 3.56 5.68
C LEU A 98 5.83 3.52 7.15
N VAL A 99 6.55 4.21 8.06
CA VAL A 99 6.10 4.34 9.45
C VAL A 99 4.77 5.08 9.52
N PHE A 100 4.61 6.18 8.78
CA PHE A 100 3.34 6.90 8.70
C PHE A 100 2.26 6.10 7.99
N LEU A 101 2.59 5.35 6.93
CA LEU A 101 1.66 4.45 6.25
C LEU A 101 1.11 3.38 7.19
N SER A 102 1.87 2.91 8.18
CA SER A 102 1.38 1.93 9.16
C SER A 102 0.19 2.43 9.99
N THR A 103 -0.04 3.75 10.04
CA THR A 103 -1.23 4.35 10.66
C THR A 103 -2.54 4.00 9.93
N THR A 104 -2.46 3.33 8.77
CA THR A 104 -3.61 2.71 8.09
C THR A 104 -4.46 1.88 9.06
N ALA A 105 -3.83 1.15 9.98
CA ALA A 105 -4.53 0.37 11.00
C ALA A 105 -5.42 1.24 11.91
N LEU A 106 -4.94 2.44 12.27
CA LEU A 106 -5.73 3.41 13.04
C LEU A 106 -6.93 3.90 12.23
N PHE A 107 -6.72 4.35 10.99
CA PHE A 107 -7.82 4.82 10.13
C PHE A 107 -8.83 3.71 9.87
N THR A 108 -8.38 2.47 9.66
CA THR A 108 -9.26 1.31 9.45
C THR A 108 -10.18 1.10 10.66
N SER A 109 -9.70 1.26 11.90
CA SER A 109 -10.52 1.09 13.11
C SER A 109 -11.71 2.06 13.19
N PHE A 110 -11.63 3.22 12.53
CA PHE A 110 -12.74 4.17 12.42
C PHE A 110 -13.60 3.94 11.18
N ILE A 111 -12.98 3.60 10.04
CA ILE A 111 -13.67 3.48 8.73
C ILE A 111 -14.46 2.17 8.64
N GLU A 112 -13.89 1.07 9.15
CA GLU A 112 -14.52 -0.25 9.08
C GLU A 112 -15.91 -0.29 9.73
N PRO A 113 -16.11 0.19 10.99
CA PRO A 113 -17.44 0.24 11.60
C PRO A 113 -18.44 1.10 10.82
N LEU A 114 -18.00 2.19 10.19
CA LEU A 114 -18.86 3.08 9.41
C LEU A 114 -19.33 2.42 8.10
N ILE A 115 -18.44 1.75 7.37
CA ILE A 115 -18.76 1.14 6.07
C ILE A 115 -19.48 -0.20 6.23
N LEU A 116 -19.02 -1.04 7.18
CA LEU A 116 -19.56 -2.39 7.40
C LEU A 116 -20.66 -2.42 8.47
N LYS A 117 -20.99 -1.28 9.09
CA LYS A 117 -22.02 -1.13 10.14
C LYS A 117 -21.78 -2.07 11.33
N HIS A 118 -20.52 -2.27 11.69
CA HIS A 118 -20.14 -3.01 12.89
C HIS A 118 -20.17 -2.12 14.13
N LYS A 119 -20.20 -2.74 15.32
CA LYS A 119 -20.06 -2.00 16.57
C LYS A 119 -18.64 -1.47 16.71
N TYR A 120 -18.54 -0.21 17.14
CA TYR A 120 -17.28 0.45 17.42
C TYR A 120 -16.57 -0.17 18.63
N ASP A 121 -15.28 -0.46 18.53
CA ASP A 121 -14.48 -0.95 19.66
C ASP A 121 -13.69 0.21 20.29
N PHE A 122 -14.14 0.66 21.47
CA PHE A 122 -13.50 1.77 22.19
C PHE A 122 -12.02 1.52 22.49
N LYS A 123 -11.60 0.26 22.64
CA LYS A 123 -10.18 -0.10 22.87
C LYS A 123 -9.30 0.29 21.67
N GLU A 124 -9.81 0.16 20.46
CA GLU A 124 -9.08 0.57 19.25
C GLU A 124 -8.86 2.07 19.21
N SER A 125 -9.81 2.87 19.72
CA SER A 125 -9.64 4.32 19.82
C SER A 125 -8.59 4.73 20.84
N LEU A 126 -8.54 4.03 21.97
CA LEU A 126 -7.50 4.28 22.99
C LEU A 126 -6.10 4.01 22.44
N MET A 127 -5.96 2.94 21.63
CA MET A 127 -4.72 2.67 20.90
C MET A 127 -4.42 3.75 19.87
N GLY A 128 -5.45 4.34 19.27
CA GLY A 128 -5.31 5.49 18.38
C GLY A 128 -4.62 6.69 19.04
N ILE A 129 -4.90 6.95 20.30
CA ILE A 129 -4.24 8.02 21.07
C ILE A 129 -2.73 7.74 21.18
N THR A 130 -2.34 6.50 21.43
CA THR A 130 -0.92 6.12 21.50
C THR A 130 -0.21 6.33 20.17
N ILE A 131 -0.87 6.02 19.05
CA ILE A 131 -0.35 6.27 17.70
C ILE A 131 -0.19 7.78 17.46
N ILE A 132 -1.16 8.60 17.87
CA ILE A 132 -1.09 10.07 17.76
C ILE A 132 0.11 10.63 18.57
N VAL A 133 0.37 10.10 19.75
CA VAL A 133 1.57 10.47 20.54
C VAL A 133 2.84 10.12 19.77
N GLY A 134 2.93 8.93 19.18
CA GLY A 134 4.07 8.55 18.35
C GLY A 134 4.27 9.49 17.16
N ILE A 135 3.19 9.85 16.44
CA ILE A 135 3.21 10.83 15.34
C ILE A 135 3.73 12.20 15.84
N ALA A 136 3.23 12.68 16.98
CA ALA A 136 3.64 13.97 17.52
C ALA A 136 5.13 14.01 17.90
N ILE A 137 5.68 12.92 18.44
CA ILE A 137 7.12 12.78 18.74
C ILE A 137 7.93 12.87 17.44
N ILE A 138 7.53 12.14 16.40
CA ILE A 138 8.22 12.17 15.10
C ILE A 138 8.14 13.57 14.48
N ALA A 139 6.96 14.19 14.49
CA ALA A 139 6.75 15.51 13.92
C ALA A 139 7.61 16.58 14.60
N ASN A 140 7.76 16.50 15.93
CA ASN A 140 8.60 17.44 16.69
C ASN A 140 10.10 17.28 16.42
N THR A 141 10.56 16.06 16.08
CA THR A 141 11.99 15.78 15.87
C THR A 141 12.40 15.76 14.39
N SER A 142 11.45 15.83 13.47
CA SER A 142 11.66 15.73 12.02
C SER A 142 10.83 16.77 11.26
N SER A 143 10.79 18.01 11.79
CA SER A 143 9.93 19.11 11.29
C SER A 143 10.13 19.46 9.81
N ASP A 144 11.32 19.22 9.27
CA ASP A 144 11.64 19.48 7.84
C ASP A 144 10.80 18.64 6.88
N TYR A 145 10.16 17.57 7.39
CA TYR A 145 9.36 16.62 6.59
C TYR A 145 7.85 16.74 6.79
N TYR A 146 7.33 17.85 7.33
CA TYR A 146 5.89 17.97 7.60
C TYR A 146 4.99 17.67 6.40
N LEU A 147 5.35 18.18 5.21
CA LEU A 147 4.56 17.90 4.00
C LEU A 147 4.57 16.42 3.65
N ALA A 148 5.72 15.75 3.77
CA ALA A 148 5.82 14.31 3.55
C ALA A 148 4.99 13.52 4.55
N MET A 149 4.97 13.92 5.83
CA MET A 149 4.14 13.31 6.87
C MET A 149 2.65 13.42 6.56
N ILE A 150 2.19 14.62 6.16
CA ILE A 150 0.80 14.86 5.76
C ILE A 150 0.42 13.97 4.57
N LEU A 151 1.26 13.90 3.54
CA LEU A 151 1.03 13.06 2.37
C LEU A 151 1.00 11.57 2.73
N ALA A 152 1.89 11.12 3.61
CA ALA A 152 1.90 9.74 4.10
C ALA A 152 0.65 9.41 4.94
N LEU A 153 0.13 10.35 5.73
CA LEU A 153 -1.15 10.18 6.44
C LEU A 153 -2.34 10.14 5.48
N ILE A 154 -2.36 10.98 4.43
CA ILE A 154 -3.38 10.93 3.39
C ILE A 154 -3.31 9.59 2.65
N SER A 155 -2.12 9.14 2.36
CA SER A 155 -1.88 7.81 1.78
C SER A 155 -2.43 6.69 2.69
N ALA A 156 -2.15 6.73 3.99
CA ALA A 156 -2.64 5.76 4.97
C ALA A 156 -4.18 5.78 5.08
N LEU A 157 -4.78 6.96 5.03
CA LEU A 157 -6.24 7.11 4.99
C LEU A 157 -6.83 6.47 3.73
N GLY A 158 -6.24 6.73 2.56
CA GLY A 158 -6.62 6.08 1.30
C GLY A 158 -6.50 4.56 1.37
N ALA A 159 -5.39 4.06 1.96
CA ALA A 159 -5.17 2.63 2.17
C ALA A 159 -6.26 2.00 3.06
N ALA A 160 -6.68 2.67 4.12
CA ALA A 160 -7.76 2.21 4.98
C ALA A 160 -9.10 2.14 4.23
N PHE A 161 -9.44 3.17 3.44
CA PHE A 161 -10.67 3.19 2.64
C PHE A 161 -10.71 2.03 1.65
N PHE A 162 -9.68 1.88 0.79
CA PHE A 162 -9.73 0.83 -0.22
C PHE A 162 -9.69 -0.57 0.42
N SER A 163 -8.96 -0.77 1.52
CA SER A 163 -8.91 -2.05 2.22
C SER A 163 -10.28 -2.47 2.76
N VAL A 164 -11.01 -1.55 3.38
CA VAL A 164 -12.36 -1.82 3.92
C VAL A 164 -13.37 -2.06 2.79
N ILE A 165 -13.31 -1.25 1.72
CA ILE A 165 -14.18 -1.44 0.55
C ILE A 165 -13.91 -2.79 -0.10
N ASN A 166 -12.64 -3.17 -0.27
CA ASN A 166 -12.25 -4.46 -0.81
C ASN A 166 -12.68 -5.62 0.08
N GLY A 167 -12.56 -5.48 1.41
CA GLY A 167 -13.09 -6.46 2.37
C GLY A 167 -14.58 -6.74 2.16
N LYS A 168 -15.36 -5.74 1.72
CA LYS A 168 -16.76 -5.92 1.35
C LYS A 168 -16.94 -6.53 -0.05
N LEU A 169 -16.19 -6.03 -1.03
CA LEU A 169 -16.30 -6.46 -2.43
C LEU A 169 -15.96 -7.94 -2.63
N VAL A 170 -14.96 -8.47 -1.90
CA VAL A 170 -14.55 -9.87 -2.01
C VAL A 170 -15.59 -10.87 -1.46
N GLN A 171 -16.60 -10.40 -0.73
CA GLN A 171 -17.72 -11.24 -0.30
C GLN A 171 -18.70 -11.53 -1.45
N GLU A 172 -18.76 -10.64 -2.44
CA GLU A 172 -19.72 -10.70 -3.54
C GLU A 172 -19.05 -11.01 -4.89
N HIS A 173 -17.76 -10.74 -5.01
CA HIS A 173 -17.03 -10.81 -6.28
C HIS A 173 -15.67 -11.51 -6.14
N ASP A 174 -15.21 -12.10 -7.22
CA ASP A 174 -13.89 -12.70 -7.30
C ASP A 174 -12.78 -11.62 -7.22
N ALA A 175 -11.81 -11.85 -6.34
CA ALA A 175 -10.75 -10.89 -6.07
C ALA A 175 -9.89 -10.56 -7.31
N LYS A 176 -9.71 -11.50 -8.26
CA LYS A 176 -8.99 -11.24 -9.50
C LYS A 176 -9.75 -10.26 -10.40
N SER A 177 -11.09 -10.43 -10.47
CA SER A 177 -11.98 -9.51 -11.18
C SER A 177 -12.00 -8.13 -10.53
N ILE A 178 -11.96 -8.04 -9.19
CA ILE A 178 -11.82 -6.78 -8.47
C ILE A 178 -10.51 -6.09 -8.87
N THR A 179 -9.38 -6.79 -8.72
CA THR A 179 -8.06 -6.18 -8.90
C THR A 179 -7.84 -5.64 -10.32
N ILE A 180 -8.30 -6.34 -11.37
CA ILE A 180 -8.12 -5.85 -12.75
C ILE A 180 -8.90 -4.55 -12.99
N PHE A 181 -10.13 -4.42 -12.44
CA PHE A 181 -10.92 -3.19 -12.59
C PHE A 181 -10.43 -2.07 -11.67
N GLU A 182 -9.81 -2.36 -10.54
CA GLU A 182 -9.11 -1.36 -9.73
C GLU A 182 -7.92 -0.76 -10.49
N MET A 183 -7.10 -1.62 -11.13
CA MET A 183 -6.00 -1.12 -11.94
C MET A 183 -6.52 -0.29 -13.12
N LEU A 184 -7.61 -0.71 -13.77
CA LEU A 184 -8.25 0.05 -14.84
C LEU A 184 -8.78 1.39 -14.35
N GLY A 185 -9.51 1.41 -13.24
CA GLY A 185 -10.07 2.64 -12.63
C GLY A 185 -8.99 3.64 -12.24
N GLY A 186 -7.93 3.15 -11.59
CA GLY A 186 -6.78 3.97 -11.22
C GLY A 186 -6.04 4.52 -12.44
N PHE A 187 -5.80 3.69 -13.46
CA PHE A 187 -5.18 4.13 -14.71
C PHE A 187 -5.99 5.23 -15.42
N ILE A 188 -7.31 5.03 -15.56
CA ILE A 188 -8.20 6.03 -16.14
C ILE A 188 -8.16 7.32 -15.33
N GLY A 189 -8.21 7.23 -14.00
CA GLY A 189 -8.17 8.39 -13.11
C GLY A 189 -6.90 9.21 -13.27
N VAL A 190 -5.73 8.56 -13.32
CA VAL A 190 -4.45 9.26 -13.54
C VAL A 190 -4.36 9.84 -14.95
N ALA A 191 -4.85 9.13 -15.96
CA ALA A 191 -4.89 9.64 -17.34
C ALA A 191 -5.77 10.89 -17.47
N ILE A 192 -6.93 10.90 -16.81
CA ILE A 192 -7.81 12.08 -16.73
C ILE A 192 -7.10 13.22 -16.00
N PHE A 193 -6.46 12.95 -14.86
CA PHE A 193 -5.70 13.96 -14.12
C PHE A 193 -4.62 14.61 -15.01
N PHE A 194 -3.80 13.81 -15.69
CA PHE A 194 -2.80 14.33 -16.63
C PHE A 194 -3.41 15.16 -17.76
N SER A 195 -4.57 14.74 -18.27
CA SER A 195 -5.27 15.49 -19.33
C SER A 195 -5.77 16.84 -18.84
N LEU A 196 -6.28 16.91 -17.60
CA LEU A 196 -6.81 18.14 -17.02
C LEU A 196 -5.70 19.12 -16.58
N THR A 197 -4.54 18.62 -16.14
CA THR A 197 -3.40 19.45 -15.74
C THR A 197 -2.53 19.88 -16.92
N GLY A 198 -2.77 19.34 -18.12
CA GLY A 198 -1.92 19.55 -19.29
C GLY A 198 -0.58 18.81 -19.25
N GLU A 199 -0.42 17.92 -18.26
CA GLU A 199 0.80 17.12 -18.08
C GLU A 199 0.79 15.84 -18.93
N LEU A 200 -0.27 15.56 -19.70
CA LEU A 200 -0.33 14.46 -20.67
C LEU A 200 0.44 14.85 -21.94
N ASN A 201 1.75 14.92 -21.83
CA ASN A 201 2.65 15.28 -22.91
C ASN A 201 3.83 14.31 -23.00
N THR A 202 4.56 14.38 -24.11
CA THR A 202 5.68 13.47 -24.39
C THR A 202 6.83 13.63 -23.40
N GLU A 203 7.04 14.79 -22.84
CA GLU A 203 8.12 15.07 -21.88
C GLU A 203 7.81 14.41 -20.52
N THR A 204 6.61 14.58 -19.99
CA THR A 204 6.18 13.97 -18.70
C THR A 204 6.09 12.46 -18.76
N LEU A 205 5.74 11.91 -19.93
CA LEU A 205 5.64 10.47 -20.15
C LEU A 205 6.92 9.84 -20.73
N ALA A 206 7.94 10.64 -21.06
CA ALA A 206 9.21 10.08 -21.48
C ALA A 206 9.87 9.33 -20.33
N ILE A 207 10.21 8.07 -20.57
CA ILE A 207 10.95 7.22 -19.63
C ILE A 207 12.11 6.56 -20.34
N ASP A 208 13.25 6.47 -19.69
CA ASP A 208 14.39 5.72 -20.18
C ASP A 208 14.28 4.21 -19.87
N TRP A 209 15.22 3.42 -20.35
CA TRP A 209 15.22 1.97 -20.13
C TRP A 209 15.40 1.58 -18.65
N LYS A 210 16.10 2.37 -17.87
CA LYS A 210 16.32 2.13 -16.43
C LYS A 210 15.02 2.40 -15.66
N GLN A 211 14.38 3.53 -15.94
CA GLN A 211 13.05 3.87 -15.40
C GLN A 211 12.01 2.81 -15.79
N PHE A 212 11.99 2.39 -17.07
CA PHE A 212 11.09 1.33 -17.52
C PHE A 212 11.32 0.02 -16.78
N GLY A 213 12.57 -0.39 -16.55
CA GLY A 213 12.89 -1.59 -15.77
C GLY A 213 12.32 -1.55 -14.36
N TYR A 214 12.49 -0.44 -13.64
CA TYR A 214 11.92 -0.26 -12.30
C TYR A 214 10.38 -0.25 -12.32
N LEU A 215 9.78 0.46 -13.27
CA LEU A 215 8.32 0.53 -13.44
C LEU A 215 7.73 -0.82 -13.81
N PHE A 216 8.44 -1.60 -14.64
CA PHE A 216 8.03 -2.95 -15.00
C PHE A 216 8.04 -3.89 -13.78
N ILE A 217 9.09 -3.86 -12.96
CA ILE A 217 9.14 -4.63 -11.71
C ILE A 217 8.01 -4.19 -10.77
N LEU A 218 7.80 -2.88 -10.64
CA LEU A 218 6.78 -2.32 -9.77
C LEU A 218 5.36 -2.74 -10.18
N GLY A 219 5.02 -2.64 -11.47
CA GLY A 219 3.70 -2.99 -12.01
C GLY A 219 3.46 -4.50 -12.11
N SER A 220 4.44 -5.27 -12.58
CA SER A 220 4.28 -6.71 -12.79
C SER A 220 4.51 -7.53 -11.52
N ILE A 221 5.64 -7.34 -10.83
CA ILE A 221 6.02 -8.16 -9.68
C ILE A 221 5.40 -7.62 -8.39
N CYS A 222 5.62 -6.33 -8.08
CA CYS A 222 5.14 -5.76 -6.83
C CYS A 222 3.63 -5.51 -6.82
N THR A 223 2.97 -5.50 -7.99
CA THR A 223 1.53 -5.33 -8.11
C THR A 223 0.86 -6.61 -8.59
N ALA A 224 0.93 -6.95 -9.88
CA ALA A 224 0.15 -8.05 -10.45
C ALA A 224 0.46 -9.41 -9.77
N PHE A 225 1.72 -9.80 -9.70
CA PHE A 225 2.12 -11.07 -9.09
C PHE A 225 1.81 -11.11 -7.59
N ALA A 226 2.19 -10.07 -6.83
CA ALA A 226 2.01 -10.05 -5.39
C ALA A 226 0.52 -10.09 -4.99
N PHE A 227 -0.35 -9.39 -5.73
CA PHE A 227 -1.80 -9.45 -5.51
C PHE A 227 -2.37 -10.85 -5.81
N LEU A 228 -1.98 -11.45 -6.96
CA LEU A 228 -2.47 -12.79 -7.31
C LEU A 228 -2.07 -13.84 -6.27
N VAL A 229 -0.81 -13.81 -5.83
CA VAL A 229 -0.35 -14.74 -4.79
C VAL A 229 -1.03 -14.43 -3.45
N GLY A 230 -1.22 -13.16 -3.08
CA GLY A 230 -1.95 -12.76 -1.87
C GLY A 230 -3.37 -13.32 -1.83
N VAL A 231 -4.09 -13.24 -2.93
CA VAL A 231 -5.43 -13.85 -3.08
C VAL A 231 -5.38 -15.37 -2.91
N GLU A 232 -4.40 -16.04 -3.50
CA GLU A 232 -4.28 -17.49 -3.35
C GLU A 232 -3.97 -17.89 -1.90
N LEU A 233 -3.10 -17.13 -1.23
CA LEU A 233 -2.76 -17.36 0.17
C LEU A 233 -3.95 -17.21 1.12
N SER A 234 -4.91 -16.35 0.81
CA SER A 234 -6.12 -16.16 1.63
C SER A 234 -7.00 -17.43 1.71
N LYS A 235 -6.84 -18.37 0.78
CA LYS A 235 -7.51 -19.66 0.81
C LYS A 235 -6.85 -20.66 1.78
N HIS A 236 -5.60 -20.42 2.15
CA HIS A 236 -4.78 -21.36 2.90
C HIS A 236 -4.37 -20.87 4.28
N LEU A 237 -4.41 -19.55 4.51
CA LEU A 237 -4.03 -18.92 5.76
C LEU A 237 -5.22 -18.19 6.39
N PRO A 238 -5.37 -18.24 7.72
CA PRO A 238 -6.36 -17.44 8.41
C PRO A 238 -6.14 -15.95 8.13
N ILE A 239 -7.22 -15.22 7.90
CA ILE A 239 -7.21 -13.75 7.65
C ILE A 239 -6.41 -13.02 8.72
N PHE A 240 -6.56 -13.42 9.98
CA PHE A 240 -5.81 -12.90 11.11
C PHE A 240 -4.28 -13.03 10.91
N THR A 241 -3.80 -14.22 10.50
CA THR A 241 -2.38 -14.47 10.26
C THR A 241 -1.86 -13.59 9.12
N MET A 242 -2.64 -13.43 8.06
CA MET A 242 -2.29 -12.56 6.95
C MET A 242 -2.15 -11.11 7.40
N ASN A 243 -3.14 -10.58 8.12
CA ASN A 243 -3.15 -9.18 8.56
C ASN A 243 -1.98 -8.84 9.50
N ILE A 244 -1.68 -9.72 10.48
CA ILE A 244 -0.52 -9.51 11.36
C ILE A 244 0.79 -9.52 10.56
N THR A 245 0.92 -10.44 9.61
CA THR A 245 2.16 -10.57 8.84
C THR A 245 2.33 -9.37 7.89
N ILE A 246 1.25 -8.86 7.29
CA ILE A 246 1.27 -7.64 6.46
C ILE A 246 1.75 -6.42 7.27
N ASN A 247 1.43 -6.33 8.55
CA ASN A 247 1.93 -5.26 9.42
C ASN A 247 3.47 -5.29 9.63
N LEU A 248 4.17 -6.34 9.14
CA LEU A 248 5.65 -6.36 9.08
C LEU A 248 6.20 -5.56 7.88
N GLU A 249 5.38 -5.19 6.91
CA GLU A 249 5.82 -4.45 5.71
C GLU A 249 6.64 -3.20 6.06
N PRO A 250 6.21 -2.30 6.97
CA PRO A 250 7.02 -1.15 7.35
C PRO A 250 8.37 -1.53 7.94
N ILE A 251 8.44 -2.64 8.69
CA ILE A 251 9.71 -3.11 9.26
C ILE A 251 10.66 -3.57 8.15
N TYR A 252 10.17 -4.38 7.20
CA TYR A 252 10.99 -4.80 6.06
C TYR A 252 11.44 -3.60 5.22
N ALA A 253 10.55 -2.64 4.98
CA ALA A 253 10.88 -1.46 4.18
C ALA A 253 11.91 -0.55 4.86
N VAL A 254 11.82 -0.35 6.19
CA VAL A 254 12.85 0.39 6.96
C VAL A 254 14.19 -0.31 6.90
N ILE A 255 14.22 -1.64 7.08
CA ILE A 255 15.47 -2.42 6.97
C ILE A 255 16.06 -2.31 5.57
N LEU A 256 15.24 -2.46 4.53
CA LEU A 256 15.68 -2.31 3.14
C LEU A 256 16.15 -0.87 2.87
N GLY A 257 15.43 0.13 3.36
CA GLY A 257 15.83 1.52 3.25
C GLY A 257 17.22 1.77 3.84
N LEU A 258 17.46 1.34 5.07
CA LEU A 258 18.76 1.46 5.72
C LEU A 258 19.87 0.66 5.00
N LEU A 259 19.52 -0.48 4.40
CA LEU A 259 20.48 -1.31 3.67
C LEU A 259 20.91 -0.66 2.35
N PHE A 260 19.94 -0.14 1.59
CA PHE A 260 20.21 0.45 0.26
C PHE A 260 20.63 1.93 0.33
N TYR A 261 20.16 2.67 1.34
CA TYR A 261 20.38 4.11 1.48
C TYR A 261 20.83 4.51 2.89
N PRO A 262 21.93 3.92 3.42
CA PRO A 262 22.35 4.11 4.82
C PRO A 262 22.60 5.59 5.19
N LYS A 263 22.90 6.45 4.20
CA LYS A 263 23.17 7.89 4.46
C LYS A 263 21.90 8.73 4.56
N THR A 264 20.83 8.36 3.90
CA THR A 264 19.60 9.18 3.79
C THR A 264 18.41 8.61 4.55
N GLU A 265 18.53 7.40 5.08
CA GLU A 265 17.47 6.73 5.88
C GLU A 265 17.74 6.81 7.39
N VAL A 266 18.91 7.30 7.83
CA VAL A 266 19.17 7.55 9.26
C VAL A 266 18.34 8.73 9.72
N MET A 267 17.55 8.53 10.76
CA MET A 267 16.63 9.50 11.31
C MET A 267 17.05 9.92 12.73
N PRO A 268 16.56 11.05 13.25
CA PRO A 268 16.81 11.45 14.64
C PRO A 268 16.30 10.40 15.64
N PRO A 269 16.87 10.32 16.86
CA PRO A 269 16.43 9.34 17.88
C PRO A 269 14.92 9.39 18.17
N GLY A 270 14.32 10.60 18.15
CA GLY A 270 12.88 10.76 18.34
C GLY A 270 12.02 10.09 17.29
N PHE A 271 12.51 9.98 16.04
CA PHE A 271 11.85 9.19 15.01
C PHE A 271 11.74 7.72 15.42
N TYR A 272 12.85 7.11 15.86
CA TYR A 272 12.85 5.69 16.27
C TYR A 272 11.97 5.43 17.48
N LEU A 273 11.93 6.38 18.44
CA LEU A 273 11.02 6.30 19.58
C LEU A 273 9.55 6.33 19.12
N GLY A 274 9.17 7.30 18.32
CA GLY A 274 7.81 7.43 17.80
C GLY A 274 7.41 6.25 16.91
N ALA A 275 8.31 5.78 16.04
CA ALA A 275 8.11 4.60 15.20
C ALA A 275 7.88 3.32 16.05
N THR A 276 8.66 3.14 17.11
CA THR A 276 8.49 2.02 18.05
C THR A 276 7.14 2.08 18.74
N ILE A 277 6.68 3.27 19.15
CA ILE A 277 5.35 3.45 19.75
C ILE A 277 4.25 3.10 18.75
N ILE A 278 4.33 3.61 17.51
CA ILE A 278 3.32 3.35 16.47
C ILE A 278 3.26 1.85 16.15
N LEU A 279 4.38 1.26 15.74
CA LEU A 279 4.44 -0.15 15.35
C LEU A 279 4.12 -1.07 16.52
N GLY A 280 4.65 -0.78 17.72
CA GLY A 280 4.36 -1.55 18.92
C GLY A 280 2.87 -1.56 19.27
N THR A 281 2.20 -0.41 19.14
CA THR A 281 0.75 -0.31 19.35
C THR A 281 -0.03 -1.18 18.36
N ILE A 282 0.35 -1.16 17.08
CA ILE A 282 -0.28 -1.97 16.03
C ILE A 282 -0.11 -3.47 16.33
N PHE A 283 1.10 -3.91 16.71
CA PHE A 283 1.35 -5.31 17.05
C PHE A 283 0.58 -5.74 18.30
N ILE A 284 0.55 -4.92 19.33
CA ILE A 284 -0.20 -5.18 20.56
C ILE A 284 -1.70 -5.31 20.24
N ASN A 285 -2.26 -4.40 19.44
CA ASN A 285 -3.67 -4.47 19.00
C ASN A 285 -3.95 -5.79 18.27
N ALA A 286 -3.09 -6.16 17.33
CA ALA A 286 -3.24 -7.41 16.60
C ALA A 286 -3.25 -8.64 17.53
N LEU A 287 -2.39 -8.67 18.55
CA LEU A 287 -2.37 -9.75 19.55
C LEU A 287 -3.64 -9.79 20.43
N PHE A 288 -4.21 -8.65 20.77
CA PHE A 288 -5.45 -8.60 21.54
C PHE A 288 -6.67 -9.07 20.73
N LYS A 289 -6.75 -8.75 19.43
CA LYS A 289 -7.81 -9.27 18.54
C LYS A 289 -7.81 -10.79 18.42
N ARG A 290 -6.64 -11.44 18.56
CA ARG A 290 -6.52 -12.91 18.56
C ARG A 290 -7.27 -13.61 19.71
N LYS A 291 -7.46 -12.91 20.85
CA LYS A 291 -8.05 -13.49 22.07
C LYS A 291 -9.57 -13.37 22.15
N LYS A 292 -10.23 -12.71 21.18
CA LYS A 292 -11.70 -12.69 21.11
C LYS A 292 -12.15 -13.92 20.34
N PRO A 293 -12.97 -14.83 20.95
CA PRO A 293 -13.51 -16.02 20.29
C PRO A 293 -14.49 -15.64 19.17
#